data_ba43a0ccd1521c06c61d5631244de8ad
#
_entry.id   ba43a0ccd1521c06c61d5631244de8ad
#
_cell.length_a   1.000
_cell.length_b   1.000
_cell.length_c   1.000
_cell.angle_alpha   90.00
_cell.angle_beta   90.00
_cell.angle_gamma   90.00
#
_symmetry.space_group_name_H-M   'P 1'
#
loop_
_entity.id
_entity.type
_entity.pdbx_description
1 polymer ?
#
loop_
_entity_poly.entity_id
_entity_poly.type
_entity_poly.pdbx_seq_one_letter_code
_entity_poly.pdbx_strand_id
1 'polypeptide(L)'
;MKKFKDFKVLLVYPNFPMASVLLPAGVSIISAILKKEGFQCRLFDTTLYKPKGESQEEFRKKLHQLKTSSNMEEKVSTKNSDPHDDFKNLLNLYKPDVVGLSLLSDTFEMGIEYAKIARSKNIPVFAGGIYPTFAPDEVIANKYIDFICMGEGEYAILNFCKALANDESTDNIKNFWIKKKDGTIIKNDLGPLVNVNELPYPDYSIFEPERFYRPMQGKVLRILPMELHRGCPYTCAYCEDPSQNLLYKSRGIAKTYHRSKSPKRVIDELHYLIDKYGANYIYFNAETFFAMPNKDFIELADVYSKEIRLPFWLQTRPETITEERIRLLKKMNVSNINVGIEHGNEKYRKEYLKRAMSNQLIIDALKILDNANLPVTVNNIMGFPDETRELIFDTINLNRSIKSATINAYLYNPYPGTALYEVCRKKGYLPKEGDEKAIDTHLSTEAFPYFKTILNLPTISKSELCGLQKTFVLYSKLPRNEFKRIKIAEQHDEEGDEMFDLLSKKYKDVIQGKVQLPYEIKEYLGASH
;
A
#
# COMPACT_ATOMS: atom_id res chain seq x y z
N MET A 1 33.30 22.71 4.73
CA MET A 1 32.83 21.37 5.18
C MET A 1 32.03 21.50 6.47
N LYS A 2 30.79 21.01 6.48
CA LYS A 2 30.00 20.86 7.71
C LYS A 2 30.36 19.54 8.38
N LYS A 3 30.49 19.53 9.70
CA LYS A 3 30.51 18.27 10.45
C LYS A 3 29.16 17.57 10.25
N PHE A 4 29.11 16.23 10.16
CA PHE A 4 27.85 15.50 9.93
C PHE A 4 26.77 15.84 10.96
N LYS A 5 27.16 16.11 12.24
CA LYS A 5 26.25 16.57 13.30
C LYS A 5 25.57 17.92 13.04
N ASP A 6 26.12 18.72 12.13
CA ASP A 6 25.60 20.05 11.79
C ASP A 6 24.85 20.03 10.45
N PHE A 7 24.92 18.91 9.70
CA PHE A 7 24.22 18.73 8.43
C PHE A 7 22.80 18.20 8.68
N LYS A 8 21.82 18.88 8.13
CA LYS A 8 20.39 18.67 8.39
C LYS A 8 19.68 18.14 7.16
N VAL A 9 19.09 16.96 7.29
CA VAL A 9 18.26 16.34 6.26
C VAL A 9 16.79 16.45 6.68
N LEU A 10 15.95 16.99 5.82
CA LEU A 10 14.49 16.97 6.01
C LEU A 10 13.87 16.01 5.01
N LEU A 11 13.37 14.87 5.49
CA LEU A 11 12.57 13.97 4.69
C LEU A 11 11.13 14.47 4.63
N VAL A 12 10.48 14.30 3.49
CA VAL A 12 9.07 14.64 3.27
C VAL A 12 8.36 13.39 2.80
N TYR A 13 7.30 13.04 3.48
CA TYR A 13 6.39 11.96 3.12
C TYR A 13 5.03 12.57 2.77
N PRO A 14 4.85 12.97 1.50
CA PRO A 14 3.56 13.44 1.03
C PRO A 14 2.59 12.26 1.02
N ASN A 15 1.47 12.42 1.70
CA ASN A 15 0.46 11.39 1.84
C ASN A 15 -0.92 12.03 1.93
N PHE A 16 -1.95 11.29 1.53
CA PHE A 16 -3.32 11.77 1.65
C PHE A 16 -3.71 11.88 3.12
N PRO A 17 -4.44 12.95 3.49
CA PRO A 17 -4.87 13.16 4.86
C PRO A 17 -5.66 11.97 5.41
N MET A 18 -5.35 11.58 6.64
CA MET A 18 -5.98 10.44 7.33
C MET A 18 -5.99 9.11 6.55
N ALA A 19 -5.07 8.97 5.60
CA ALA A 19 -4.90 7.69 4.92
C ALA A 19 -4.48 6.59 5.92
N SER A 20 -5.20 5.47 5.89
CA SER A 20 -4.90 4.29 6.73
C SER A 20 -3.66 3.53 6.27
N VAL A 21 -2.59 4.24 5.93
CA VAL A 21 -1.33 3.63 5.49
C VAL A 21 -0.37 3.41 6.65
N LEU A 22 0.44 2.38 6.53
CA LEU A 22 1.48 2.05 7.49
C LEU A 22 2.56 3.14 7.53
N LEU A 23 3.34 3.13 8.61
CA LEU A 23 4.59 3.89 8.65
C LEU A 23 5.52 3.39 7.55
N PRO A 24 6.06 4.27 6.68
CA PRO A 24 6.91 3.87 5.59
C PRO A 24 8.26 3.34 6.09
N ALA A 25 8.53 2.06 5.84
CA ALA A 25 9.76 1.39 6.27
C ALA A 25 11.01 2.07 5.69
N GLY A 26 11.00 2.41 4.38
CA GLY A 26 12.13 3.06 3.73
C GLY A 26 12.55 4.37 4.39
N VAL A 27 11.61 5.25 4.67
CA VAL A 27 11.86 6.54 5.35
C VAL A 27 12.44 6.32 6.76
N SER A 28 11.88 5.34 7.49
CA SER A 28 12.32 4.99 8.85
C SER A 28 13.76 4.45 8.88
N ILE A 29 14.11 3.61 7.91
CA ILE A 29 15.45 3.00 7.82
C ILE A 29 16.46 4.05 7.36
N ILE A 30 16.13 4.90 6.40
CA ILE A 30 16.98 6.02 5.97
C ILE A 30 17.27 6.95 7.15
N SER A 31 16.24 7.31 7.94
CA SER A 31 16.43 8.10 9.16
C SER A 31 17.39 7.42 10.14
N ALA A 32 17.21 6.11 10.38
CA ALA A 32 18.06 5.34 11.28
C ALA A 32 19.53 5.33 10.83
N ILE A 33 19.78 5.17 9.53
CA ILE A 33 21.12 5.16 8.93
C ILE A 33 21.76 6.55 9.06
N LEU A 34 21.05 7.61 8.68
CA LEU A 34 21.56 8.97 8.75
C LEU A 34 21.89 9.38 10.19
N LYS A 35 21.00 9.10 11.14
CA LYS A 35 21.25 9.41 12.57
C LYS A 35 22.40 8.59 13.16
N LYS A 36 22.56 7.31 12.77
CA LYS A 36 23.67 6.46 13.18
C LYS A 36 25.03 7.05 12.76
N GLU A 37 25.08 7.67 11.58
CA GLU A 37 26.27 8.34 11.05
C GLU A 37 26.44 9.80 11.55
N GLY A 38 25.56 10.26 12.43
CA GLY A 38 25.65 11.56 13.09
C GLY A 38 24.93 12.70 12.40
N PHE A 39 24.19 12.47 11.32
CA PHE A 39 23.36 13.48 10.66
C PHE A 39 22.13 13.84 11.49
N GLN A 40 21.68 15.09 11.39
CA GLN A 40 20.36 15.47 11.89
C GLN A 40 19.31 15.10 10.82
N CYS A 41 18.30 14.33 11.21
CA CYS A 41 17.22 13.93 10.31
C CYS A 41 15.86 14.21 10.95
N ARG A 42 14.97 14.90 10.22
CA ARG A 42 13.57 15.13 10.58
C ARG A 42 12.66 14.69 9.44
N LEU A 43 11.38 14.50 9.78
CA LEU A 43 10.33 14.15 8.83
C LEU A 43 9.24 15.24 8.83
N PHE A 44 8.74 15.55 7.65
CA PHE A 44 7.46 16.21 7.44
C PHE A 44 6.49 15.20 6.82
N ASP A 45 5.47 14.79 7.56
CA ASP A 45 4.46 13.80 7.17
C ASP A 45 3.09 14.49 7.09
N THR A 46 2.41 14.37 5.95
CA THR A 46 1.12 15.04 5.73
C THR A 46 -0.08 14.19 6.15
N THR A 47 0.12 13.00 6.67
CA THR A 47 -0.98 12.05 6.95
C THR A 47 -1.97 12.54 8.02
N LEU A 48 -1.49 13.27 9.04
CA LEU A 48 -2.33 13.70 10.18
C LEU A 48 -3.04 15.05 9.97
N TYR A 49 -3.03 15.59 8.77
CA TYR A 49 -3.84 16.77 8.48
C TYR A 49 -5.32 16.38 8.28
N LYS A 50 -6.20 17.34 8.58
CA LYS A 50 -7.63 17.15 8.39
C LYS A 50 -7.96 17.08 6.89
N PRO A 51 -8.67 16.04 6.41
CA PRO A 51 -9.10 15.99 5.02
C PRO A 51 -10.13 17.10 4.74
N LYS A 52 -10.13 17.66 3.53
CA LYS A 52 -11.13 18.65 3.10
C LYS A 52 -12.49 18.02 2.77
N GLY A 53 -12.56 16.72 2.67
CA GLY A 53 -13.76 15.93 2.38
C GLY A 53 -13.81 14.63 3.16
N GLU A 54 -14.50 13.62 2.62
CA GLU A 54 -14.61 12.30 3.23
C GLU A 54 -13.24 11.59 3.28
N SER A 55 -12.86 11.06 4.45
CA SER A 55 -11.62 10.30 4.61
C SER A 55 -11.71 8.93 3.93
N GLN A 56 -10.56 8.32 3.62
CA GLN A 56 -10.51 6.95 3.10
C GLN A 56 -11.20 5.94 4.01
N GLU A 57 -11.07 6.12 5.30
CA GLU A 57 -11.69 5.22 6.29
C GLU A 57 -13.21 5.33 6.27
N GLU A 58 -13.74 6.55 6.24
CA GLU A 58 -15.19 6.80 6.15
C GLU A 58 -15.76 6.22 4.85
N PHE A 59 -15.10 6.48 3.73
CA PHE A 59 -15.50 5.92 2.44
C PHE A 59 -15.53 4.39 2.46
N ARG A 60 -14.50 3.72 2.98
CA ARG A 60 -14.47 2.26 3.10
C ARG A 60 -15.52 1.71 4.06
N LYS A 61 -15.83 2.43 5.14
CA LYS A 61 -16.94 2.08 6.04
C LYS A 61 -18.29 2.16 5.32
N LYS A 62 -18.52 3.22 4.53
CA LYS A 62 -19.71 3.39 3.70
C LYS A 62 -19.89 2.22 2.74
N LEU A 63 -18.82 1.78 2.08
CA LEU A 63 -18.83 0.63 1.16
C LEU A 63 -18.81 -0.75 1.85
N HIS A 64 -18.93 -0.85 3.16
CA HIS A 64 -18.85 -2.09 3.93
C HIS A 64 -17.52 -2.86 3.82
N GLN A 65 -16.44 -2.19 3.41
CA GLN A 65 -15.10 -2.75 3.26
C GLN A 65 -14.24 -2.60 4.52
N LEU A 66 -14.75 -1.93 5.54
CA LEU A 66 -14.09 -1.73 6.83
C LEU A 66 -15.11 -1.82 7.97
N LYS A 67 -14.76 -2.55 9.03
CA LYS A 67 -15.57 -2.55 10.26
C LYS A 67 -15.40 -1.23 11.00
N THR A 68 -16.51 -0.68 11.49
CA THR A 68 -16.50 0.53 12.33
C THR A 68 -15.67 0.28 13.59
N SER A 69 -14.73 1.17 13.88
CA SER A 69 -14.05 1.23 15.17
C SER A 69 -14.61 2.41 15.97
N SER A 70 -14.90 2.20 17.24
CA SER A 70 -15.16 3.28 18.18
C SER A 70 -13.82 3.87 18.65
N ASN A 71 -13.81 5.18 18.96
CA ASN A 71 -12.75 5.87 19.71
C ASN A 71 -11.43 6.13 18.94
N MET A 72 -11.43 6.20 17.60
CA MET A 72 -10.23 6.64 16.87
C MET A 72 -9.90 8.10 17.21
N GLU A 73 -10.90 8.97 17.29
CA GLU A 73 -10.77 10.40 17.60
C GLU A 73 -10.20 10.67 19.01
N GLU A 74 -10.36 9.73 19.94
CA GLU A 74 -9.76 9.83 21.29
C GLU A 74 -8.24 9.58 21.28
N LYS A 75 -7.73 8.90 20.26
CA LYS A 75 -6.32 8.48 20.14
C LYS A 75 -5.54 9.25 19.11
N VAL A 76 -6.21 9.81 18.13
CA VAL A 76 -5.60 10.47 16.97
C VAL A 76 -6.23 11.83 16.79
N SER A 77 -5.44 12.86 17.07
CA SER A 77 -5.79 14.25 16.76
C SER A 77 -5.32 14.61 15.34
N THR A 78 -6.14 15.34 14.61
CA THR A 78 -5.78 15.88 13.30
C THR A 78 -5.33 17.33 13.40
N LYS A 79 -4.40 17.73 12.52
CA LYS A 79 -3.97 19.11 12.36
C LYS A 79 -4.99 19.89 11.53
N ASN A 80 -5.41 21.04 12.01
CA ASN A 80 -6.31 21.96 11.30
C ASN A 80 -5.56 23.06 10.52
N SER A 81 -4.22 23.14 10.68
CA SER A 81 -3.36 24.09 9.96
C SER A 81 -3.21 23.70 8.48
N ASP A 82 -2.81 24.68 7.66
CA ASP A 82 -2.43 24.39 6.27
C ASP A 82 -1.07 23.69 6.21
N PRO A 83 -0.95 22.53 5.56
CA PRO A 83 0.30 21.79 5.50
C PRO A 83 1.42 22.53 4.76
N HIS A 84 1.11 23.39 3.80
CA HIS A 84 2.12 24.19 3.10
C HIS A 84 2.71 25.28 4.01
N ASP A 85 1.89 25.88 4.85
CA ASP A 85 2.37 26.90 5.79
C ASP A 85 3.16 26.26 6.92
N ASP A 86 2.74 25.12 7.44
CA ASP A 86 3.52 24.34 8.41
C ASP A 86 4.87 23.92 7.83
N PHE A 87 4.91 23.51 6.57
CA PHE A 87 6.17 23.18 5.91
C PHE A 87 7.10 24.39 5.75
N LYS A 88 6.57 25.55 5.32
CA LYS A 88 7.35 26.80 5.25
C LYS A 88 7.93 27.17 6.62
N ASN A 89 7.14 27.06 7.69
CA ASN A 89 7.56 27.32 9.06
C ASN A 89 8.66 26.34 9.50
N LEU A 90 8.50 25.04 9.19
CA LEU A 90 9.52 24.03 9.48
C LEU A 90 10.83 24.31 8.75
N LEU A 91 10.80 24.71 7.48
CA LEU A 91 12.00 25.10 6.74
C LEU A 91 12.71 26.31 7.38
N ASN A 92 11.97 27.31 7.84
CA ASN A 92 12.53 28.50 8.50
C ASN A 92 13.19 28.15 9.84
N LEU A 93 12.58 27.25 10.61
CA LEU A 93 13.06 26.86 11.95
C LEU A 93 14.22 25.86 11.87
N TYR A 94 14.03 24.81 11.07
CA TYR A 94 15.00 23.71 10.99
C TYR A 94 16.20 24.04 10.11
N LYS A 95 15.99 24.82 9.03
CA LYS A 95 17.01 25.21 8.04
C LYS A 95 17.76 23.99 7.50
N PRO A 96 17.08 23.07 6.82
CA PRO A 96 17.73 21.88 6.29
C PRO A 96 18.72 22.22 5.18
N ASP A 97 19.77 21.40 5.06
CA ASP A 97 20.75 21.50 3.98
C ASP A 97 20.27 20.82 2.71
N VAL A 98 19.36 19.83 2.86
CA VAL A 98 18.73 19.12 1.77
C VAL A 98 17.34 18.64 2.16
N VAL A 99 16.43 18.62 1.20
CA VAL A 99 15.09 18.05 1.33
C VAL A 99 15.00 16.78 0.48
N GLY A 100 14.51 15.68 1.05
CA GLY A 100 14.30 14.41 0.36
C GLY A 100 12.84 14.03 0.34
N LEU A 101 12.27 13.81 -0.84
CA LEU A 101 10.87 13.41 -1.04
C LEU A 101 10.76 11.90 -1.23
N SER A 102 9.84 11.26 -0.51
CA SER A 102 9.47 9.85 -0.75
C SER A 102 8.19 9.79 -1.58
N LEU A 103 8.30 9.44 -2.85
CA LEU A 103 7.23 9.61 -3.84
C LEU A 103 6.68 8.30 -4.38
N LEU A 104 5.36 8.22 -4.43
CA LEU A 104 4.57 7.33 -5.24
C LEU A 104 3.99 8.11 -6.42
N SER A 105 3.50 7.44 -7.47
CA SER A 105 2.78 8.08 -8.59
C SER A 105 1.61 8.95 -8.09
N ASP A 106 0.84 8.41 -7.15
CA ASP A 106 -0.35 9.08 -6.61
C ASP A 106 -0.04 10.31 -5.76
N THR A 107 1.17 10.40 -5.20
CA THR A 107 1.60 11.52 -4.35
C THR A 107 2.60 12.45 -5.01
N PHE A 108 2.90 12.23 -6.30
CA PHE A 108 3.91 13.00 -7.04
C PHE A 108 3.59 14.49 -7.07
N GLU A 109 2.41 14.87 -7.54
CA GLU A 109 2.01 16.28 -7.64
C GLU A 109 2.03 16.98 -6.27
N MET A 110 1.55 16.28 -5.24
CA MET A 110 1.64 16.79 -3.85
C MET A 110 3.10 17.00 -3.43
N GLY A 111 3.97 16.07 -3.76
CA GLY A 111 5.42 16.18 -3.48
C GLY A 111 6.07 17.35 -4.22
N ILE A 112 5.65 17.63 -5.46
CA ILE A 112 6.16 18.76 -6.25
C ILE A 112 5.81 20.10 -5.60
N GLU A 113 4.65 20.25 -4.96
CA GLU A 113 4.34 21.49 -4.24
C GLU A 113 5.32 21.74 -3.07
N TYR A 114 5.71 20.70 -2.33
CA TYR A 114 6.75 20.83 -1.29
C TYR A 114 8.14 21.07 -1.88
N ALA A 115 8.47 20.45 -3.01
CA ALA A 115 9.70 20.72 -3.72
C ALA A 115 9.80 22.20 -4.14
N LYS A 116 8.75 22.75 -4.71
CA LYS A 116 8.64 24.16 -5.10
C LYS A 116 8.88 25.11 -3.91
N ILE A 117 8.28 24.81 -2.75
CA ILE A 117 8.50 25.60 -1.52
C ILE A 117 9.96 25.51 -1.06
N ALA A 118 10.58 24.33 -1.05
CA ALA A 118 11.98 24.15 -0.68
C ALA A 118 12.92 24.92 -1.65
N ARG A 119 12.69 24.79 -2.96
CA ARG A 119 13.48 25.47 -3.99
C ARG A 119 13.33 27.00 -3.95
N SER A 120 12.20 27.53 -3.53
CA SER A 120 12.02 28.98 -3.32
C SER A 120 12.95 29.56 -2.22
N LYS A 121 13.49 28.68 -1.36
CA LYS A 121 14.48 28.99 -0.32
C LYS A 121 15.91 28.54 -0.69
N ASN A 122 16.15 28.20 -1.95
CA ASN A 122 17.41 27.67 -2.46
C ASN A 122 17.89 26.37 -1.78
N ILE A 123 16.99 25.59 -1.20
CA ILE A 123 17.33 24.31 -0.61
C ILE A 123 17.29 23.24 -1.72
N PRO A 124 18.35 22.46 -1.90
CA PRO A 124 18.38 21.39 -2.90
C PRO A 124 17.39 20.26 -2.54
N VAL A 125 16.78 19.66 -3.58
CA VAL A 125 15.74 18.64 -3.43
C VAL A 125 16.12 17.37 -4.19
N PHE A 126 16.07 16.22 -3.48
CA PHE A 126 16.11 14.92 -4.12
C PHE A 126 14.77 14.20 -3.98
N ALA A 127 14.41 13.40 -4.97
CA ALA A 127 13.23 12.52 -4.94
C ALA A 127 13.67 11.06 -4.96
N GLY A 128 13.10 10.25 -4.08
CA GLY A 128 13.27 8.80 -4.02
C GLY A 128 11.92 8.09 -3.90
N GLY A 129 11.95 6.78 -3.90
CA GLY A 129 10.77 5.93 -3.82
C GLY A 129 10.48 5.21 -5.14
N ILE A 130 9.29 4.60 -5.19
CA ILE A 130 8.96 3.72 -6.32
C ILE A 130 8.75 4.50 -7.62
N TYR A 131 8.12 5.67 -7.54
CA TYR A 131 7.84 6.46 -8.74
C TYR A 131 9.11 7.01 -9.41
N PRO A 132 10.07 7.66 -8.71
CA PRO A 132 11.36 8.02 -9.30
C PRO A 132 12.15 6.83 -9.84
N THR A 133 11.91 5.63 -9.32
CA THR A 133 12.58 4.41 -9.81
C THR A 133 12.06 3.97 -11.18
N PHE A 134 10.74 4.07 -11.43
CA PHE A 134 10.13 3.58 -12.67
C PHE A 134 9.71 4.65 -13.67
N ALA A 135 9.70 5.92 -13.26
CA ALA A 135 9.48 7.07 -14.12
C ALA A 135 10.60 8.14 -13.95
N PRO A 136 11.89 7.73 -13.99
CA PRO A 136 13.00 8.62 -13.65
C PRO A 136 13.10 9.85 -14.55
N ASP A 137 12.86 9.69 -15.86
CA ASP A 137 12.95 10.80 -16.82
C ASP A 137 11.85 11.84 -16.57
N GLU A 138 10.64 11.42 -16.22
CA GLU A 138 9.53 12.31 -15.88
C GLU A 138 9.82 13.09 -14.57
N VAL A 139 10.26 12.38 -13.54
CA VAL A 139 10.55 13.02 -12.24
C VAL A 139 11.71 14.00 -12.33
N ILE A 140 12.83 13.62 -12.98
CA ILE A 140 14.01 14.50 -13.09
C ILE A 140 13.77 15.68 -14.03
N ALA A 141 12.86 15.57 -14.99
CA ALA A 141 12.48 16.70 -15.86
C ALA A 141 11.82 17.85 -15.08
N ASN A 142 11.18 17.57 -13.95
CA ASN A 142 10.54 18.60 -13.14
C ASN A 142 11.57 19.62 -12.62
N LYS A 143 11.31 20.91 -12.84
CA LYS A 143 12.25 22.02 -12.53
C LYS A 143 12.58 22.19 -11.05
N TYR A 144 11.77 21.61 -10.15
CA TYR A 144 11.97 21.70 -8.70
C TYR A 144 12.71 20.49 -8.12
N ILE A 145 13.04 19.49 -8.93
CA ILE A 145 13.82 18.32 -8.52
C ILE A 145 15.24 18.46 -9.08
N ASP A 146 16.24 18.43 -8.19
CA ASP A 146 17.64 18.51 -8.56
C ASP A 146 18.29 17.13 -8.74
N PHE A 147 17.80 16.15 -7.95
CA PHE A 147 18.36 14.80 -7.92
C PHE A 147 17.23 13.78 -7.80
N ILE A 148 17.46 12.59 -8.32
CA ILE A 148 16.61 11.43 -7.99
C ILE A 148 17.47 10.29 -7.46
N CYS A 149 16.91 9.53 -6.51
CA CYS A 149 17.47 8.29 -6.00
C CYS A 149 16.60 7.13 -6.45
N MET A 150 17.14 6.25 -7.30
CA MET A 150 16.45 5.10 -7.86
C MET A 150 16.75 3.83 -7.08
N GLY A 151 15.79 2.93 -6.99
CA GLY A 151 15.94 1.64 -6.30
C GLY A 151 16.14 1.80 -4.79
N GLU A 152 17.03 1.01 -4.20
CA GLU A 152 17.29 1.04 -2.75
C GLU A 152 18.15 2.25 -2.37
N GLY A 153 17.59 3.10 -1.51
CA GLY A 153 18.18 4.39 -1.16
C GLY A 153 19.07 4.41 0.09
N GLU A 154 19.11 3.35 0.88
CA GLU A 154 19.69 3.35 2.22
C GLU A 154 21.13 3.89 2.26
N TYR A 155 22.04 3.22 1.58
CA TYR A 155 23.44 3.66 1.51
C TYR A 155 23.69 4.70 0.43
N ALA A 156 22.86 4.74 -0.61
CA ALA A 156 22.97 5.75 -1.66
C ALA A 156 22.71 7.16 -1.09
N ILE A 157 21.64 7.34 -0.32
CA ILE A 157 21.29 8.61 0.33
C ILE A 157 22.33 8.98 1.39
N LEU A 158 22.85 8.00 2.14
CA LEU A 158 23.93 8.27 3.08
C LEU A 158 25.18 8.82 2.37
N ASN A 159 25.63 8.16 1.28
CA ASN A 159 26.80 8.59 0.51
C ASN A 159 26.56 9.98 -0.13
N PHE A 160 25.34 10.22 -0.61
CA PHE A 160 24.94 11.53 -1.13
C PHE A 160 25.02 12.62 -0.07
N CYS A 161 24.48 12.38 1.13
CA CYS A 161 24.55 13.34 2.24
C CYS A 161 26.00 13.57 2.71
N LYS A 162 26.84 12.50 2.73
CA LYS A 162 28.28 12.63 3.06
C LYS A 162 29.01 13.52 2.04
N ALA A 163 28.78 13.31 0.75
CA ALA A 163 29.37 14.12 -0.30
C ALA A 163 28.97 15.59 -0.18
N LEU A 164 27.67 15.88 0.02
CA LEU A 164 27.19 17.25 0.24
C LEU A 164 27.80 17.90 1.49
N ALA A 165 27.89 17.17 2.60
CA ALA A 165 28.45 17.71 3.84
C ALA A 165 29.95 18.00 3.74
N ASN A 166 30.68 17.27 2.91
CA ASN A 166 32.12 17.42 2.66
C ASN A 166 32.44 18.38 1.51
N ASP A 167 31.45 18.95 0.83
CA ASP A 167 31.62 19.72 -0.42
C ASP A 167 32.30 18.88 -1.54
N GLU A 168 32.05 17.56 -1.54
CA GLU A 168 32.55 16.64 -2.55
C GLU A 168 31.58 16.52 -3.73
N SER A 169 32.08 16.07 -4.90
CA SER A 169 31.22 15.82 -6.06
C SER A 169 30.23 14.69 -5.81
N THR A 170 28.99 14.91 -6.18
CA THR A 170 27.92 13.88 -6.16
C THR A 170 27.83 13.08 -7.46
N ASP A 171 28.64 13.39 -8.48
CA ASP A 171 28.49 12.94 -9.86
C ASP A 171 28.60 11.43 -10.09
N ASN A 172 29.27 10.71 -9.19
CA ASN A 172 29.53 9.29 -9.33
C ASN A 172 28.79 8.43 -8.26
N ILE A 173 27.76 8.97 -7.63
CA ILE A 173 27.02 8.25 -6.59
C ILE A 173 26.02 7.31 -7.26
N LYS A 174 26.21 6.01 -7.08
CA LYS A 174 25.30 4.98 -7.59
C LYS A 174 23.87 5.22 -7.09
N ASN A 175 22.89 4.85 -7.87
CA ASN A 175 21.45 5.08 -7.67
C ASN A 175 21.01 6.54 -7.88
N PHE A 176 21.93 7.52 -7.97
CA PHE A 176 21.56 8.92 -8.16
C PHE A 176 21.65 9.37 -9.60
N TRP A 177 20.61 10.03 -10.09
CA TRP A 177 20.66 10.89 -11.25
C TRP A 177 20.72 12.34 -10.80
N ILE A 178 21.51 13.15 -11.47
CA ILE A 178 21.88 14.50 -11.03
C ILE A 178 21.62 15.48 -12.16
N LYS A 179 20.77 16.45 -11.92
CA LYS A 179 20.54 17.56 -12.84
C LYS A 179 21.53 18.68 -12.54
N LYS A 180 22.37 18.98 -13.51
CA LYS A 180 23.32 20.09 -13.45
C LYS A 180 22.63 21.43 -13.73
N LYS A 181 23.30 22.53 -13.35
CA LYS A 181 22.78 23.90 -13.58
C LYS A 181 22.59 24.25 -15.06
N ASP A 182 23.35 23.64 -15.95
CA ASP A 182 23.22 23.78 -17.40
C ASP A 182 22.13 22.90 -18.03
N GLY A 183 21.40 22.14 -17.20
CA GLY A 183 20.35 21.23 -17.63
C GLY A 183 20.82 19.81 -17.97
N THR A 184 22.13 19.57 -18.01
CA THR A 184 22.68 18.21 -18.24
C THR A 184 22.28 17.27 -17.11
N ILE A 185 21.89 16.04 -17.45
CA ILE A 185 21.53 15.02 -16.48
C ILE A 185 22.59 13.91 -16.48
N ILE A 186 23.29 13.75 -15.36
CA ILE A 186 24.17 12.61 -15.12
C ILE A 186 23.31 11.44 -14.63
N LYS A 187 23.37 10.32 -15.35
CA LYS A 187 22.59 9.11 -15.07
C LYS A 187 23.52 8.01 -14.56
N ASN A 188 23.66 7.87 -13.24
CA ASN A 188 24.49 6.82 -12.67
C ASN A 188 23.75 5.48 -12.62
N ASP A 189 24.50 4.39 -12.69
CA ASP A 189 24.00 3.04 -12.55
C ASP A 189 23.47 2.75 -11.14
N LEU A 190 22.64 1.70 -11.03
CA LEU A 190 22.21 1.20 -9.74
C LEU A 190 23.37 0.54 -8.98
N GLY A 191 23.36 0.70 -7.68
CA GLY A 191 24.23 0.01 -6.74
C GLY A 191 23.74 -1.41 -6.41
N PRO A 192 24.53 -2.16 -5.61
CA PRO A 192 24.13 -3.46 -5.13
C PRO A 192 22.92 -3.36 -4.20
N LEU A 193 22.16 -4.45 -4.11
CA LEU A 193 21.09 -4.60 -3.14
C LEU A 193 21.65 -4.64 -1.71
N VAL A 194 20.92 -4.01 -0.77
CA VAL A 194 21.32 -4.05 0.64
C VAL A 194 21.06 -5.43 1.26
N ASN A 195 21.87 -5.79 2.26
CA ASN A 195 21.58 -6.95 3.10
C ASN A 195 20.54 -6.57 4.16
N VAL A 196 19.32 -7.08 4.01
CA VAL A 196 18.20 -6.74 4.91
C VAL A 196 18.43 -7.14 6.37
N ASN A 197 19.35 -8.09 6.63
CA ASN A 197 19.71 -8.51 7.98
C ASN A 197 20.70 -7.56 8.69
N GLU A 198 21.41 -6.73 7.92
CA GLU A 198 22.45 -5.82 8.44
C GLU A 198 21.96 -4.37 8.59
N LEU A 199 20.78 -4.06 8.05
CA LEU A 199 20.19 -2.74 8.21
C LEU A 199 19.95 -2.40 9.69
N PRO A 200 20.07 -1.14 10.10
CA PRO A 200 19.61 -0.74 11.43
C PRO A 200 18.12 -1.04 11.61
N TYR A 201 17.66 -1.09 12.85
CA TYR A 201 16.22 -1.14 13.12
C TYR A 201 15.56 0.17 12.70
N PRO A 202 14.29 0.12 12.25
CA PRO A 202 13.61 1.33 11.77
C PRO A 202 13.47 2.38 12.88
N ASP A 203 13.74 3.62 12.53
CA ASP A 203 13.57 4.77 13.43
C ASP A 203 12.16 5.35 13.29
N TYR A 204 11.22 4.79 14.06
CA TYR A 204 9.86 5.34 14.09
C TYR A 204 9.70 6.56 14.98
N SER A 205 10.77 7.01 15.68
CA SER A 205 10.73 8.23 16.50
C SER A 205 10.61 9.52 15.68
N ILE A 206 10.80 9.46 14.35
CA ILE A 206 10.60 10.60 13.46
C ILE A 206 9.13 10.90 13.16
N PHE A 207 8.23 9.94 13.45
CA PHE A 207 6.79 10.09 13.25
C PHE A 207 6.11 10.57 14.50
N GLU A 208 5.00 11.27 14.31
CA GLU A 208 4.12 11.65 15.42
C GLU A 208 3.51 10.39 16.07
N PRO A 209 3.38 10.33 17.41
CA PRO A 209 2.90 9.13 18.11
C PRO A 209 1.50 8.68 17.68
N GLU A 210 0.67 9.60 17.22
CA GLU A 210 -0.66 9.33 16.68
C GLU A 210 -0.65 8.41 15.47
N ARG A 211 0.43 8.42 14.67
CA ARG A 211 0.62 7.55 13.49
C ARG A 211 0.70 6.06 13.86
N PHE A 212 0.93 5.73 15.11
CA PHE A 212 0.99 4.35 15.60
C PHE A 212 -0.40 3.74 15.83
N TYR A 213 -1.43 4.59 16.00
CA TYR A 213 -2.77 4.12 16.27
C TYR A 213 -3.56 3.89 15.00
N ARG A 214 -4.15 2.70 14.89
CA ARG A 214 -4.93 2.31 13.71
C ARG A 214 -6.11 1.43 14.09
N PRO A 215 -7.22 1.53 13.33
CA PRO A 215 -8.33 0.62 13.51
C PRO A 215 -7.97 -0.77 12.99
N MET A 216 -8.25 -1.79 13.79
CA MET A 216 -8.11 -3.19 13.41
C MET A 216 -9.24 -4.00 14.05
N GLN A 217 -10.07 -4.66 13.24
CA GLN A 217 -11.20 -5.48 13.70
C GLN A 217 -12.15 -4.77 14.69
N GLY A 218 -12.40 -3.49 14.49
CA GLY A 218 -13.27 -2.68 15.35
C GLY A 218 -12.61 -2.14 16.62
N LYS A 219 -11.30 -2.34 16.83
CA LYS A 219 -10.52 -1.79 17.93
C LYS A 219 -9.46 -0.83 17.42
N VAL A 220 -9.11 0.18 18.21
CA VAL A 220 -7.95 1.05 17.93
C VAL A 220 -6.75 0.49 18.67
N LEU A 221 -5.74 0.06 17.91
CA LEU A 221 -4.55 -0.60 18.42
C LEU A 221 -3.29 0.19 18.06
N ARG A 222 -2.24 0.04 18.87
CA ARG A 222 -0.92 0.58 18.59
C ARG A 222 -0.16 -0.39 17.70
N ILE A 223 -0.27 -0.17 16.39
CA ILE A 223 0.20 -1.07 15.33
C ILE A 223 1.51 -0.59 14.76
N LEU A 224 2.53 -1.43 14.78
CA LEU A 224 3.79 -1.15 14.12
C LEU A 224 4.05 -2.13 12.97
N PRO A 225 4.53 -1.62 11.83
CA PRO A 225 4.91 -2.49 10.73
C PRO A 225 6.24 -3.20 11.02
N MET A 226 6.32 -4.45 10.61
CA MET A 226 7.51 -5.27 10.59
C MET A 226 7.78 -5.73 9.16
N GLU A 227 8.83 -5.21 8.53
CA GLU A 227 9.26 -5.65 7.20
C GLU A 227 9.87 -7.05 7.32
N LEU A 228 9.20 -8.06 6.77
CA LEU A 228 9.64 -9.45 6.85
C LEU A 228 10.63 -9.80 5.74
N HIS A 229 10.37 -9.29 4.54
CA HIS A 229 11.21 -9.46 3.36
C HIS A 229 10.96 -8.31 2.38
N ARG A 230 11.85 -8.13 1.42
CA ARG A 230 11.71 -7.23 0.29
C ARG A 230 11.53 -7.98 -0.98
N GLY A 231 10.52 -7.56 -1.76
CA GLY A 231 10.17 -8.16 -3.01
C GLY A 231 9.39 -9.46 -2.85
N CYS A 232 8.90 -9.93 -3.97
CA CYS A 232 8.04 -11.10 -4.08
C CYS A 232 8.56 -12.02 -5.20
N PRO A 233 8.55 -13.35 -5.03
CA PRO A 233 8.99 -14.28 -6.08
C PRO A 233 7.97 -14.46 -7.19
N TYR A 234 6.75 -13.93 -7.04
CA TYR A 234 5.68 -14.05 -8.00
C TYR A 234 5.74 -12.99 -9.10
N THR A 235 5.04 -13.23 -10.21
CA THR A 235 5.12 -12.42 -11.44
C THR A 235 3.81 -11.74 -11.81
N CYS A 236 3.04 -11.28 -10.82
CA CYS A 236 1.77 -10.60 -11.05
C CYS A 236 1.94 -9.37 -11.94
N ALA A 237 1.22 -9.30 -13.07
CA ALA A 237 1.44 -8.30 -14.11
C ALA A 237 1.07 -6.86 -13.70
N TYR A 238 0.24 -6.70 -12.68
CA TYR A 238 -0.20 -5.41 -12.13
C TYR A 238 0.69 -4.89 -10.99
N CYS A 239 1.62 -5.72 -10.49
CA CYS A 239 2.42 -5.45 -9.31
C CYS A 239 3.82 -4.95 -9.68
N GLU A 240 4.41 -4.12 -8.82
CA GLU A 240 5.73 -3.53 -9.00
C GLU A 240 6.88 -4.49 -8.70
N ASP A 241 6.67 -5.51 -7.86
CA ASP A 241 7.73 -6.45 -7.47
C ASP A 241 8.40 -7.19 -8.64
N PRO A 242 7.64 -7.70 -9.64
CA PRO A 242 8.27 -8.25 -10.84
C PRO A 242 9.12 -7.25 -11.58
N SER A 243 8.74 -5.98 -11.58
CA SER A 243 9.48 -4.90 -12.23
C SER A 243 10.74 -4.55 -11.46
N GLN A 244 10.70 -4.54 -10.14
CA GLN A 244 11.88 -4.44 -9.28
C GLN A 244 12.85 -5.59 -9.55
N ASN A 245 12.35 -6.82 -9.59
CA ASN A 245 13.17 -7.99 -9.88
C ASN A 245 13.82 -7.89 -11.26
N LEU A 246 13.07 -7.48 -12.29
CA LEU A 246 13.58 -7.27 -13.64
C LEU A 246 14.62 -6.15 -13.68
N LEU A 247 14.39 -5.05 -12.97
CA LEU A 247 15.28 -3.89 -12.90
C LEU A 247 16.70 -4.26 -12.47
N TYR A 248 16.84 -5.04 -11.41
CA TYR A 248 18.14 -5.47 -10.88
C TYR A 248 18.74 -6.65 -11.67
N LYS A 249 17.90 -7.59 -12.10
CA LYS A 249 18.33 -8.75 -12.89
C LYS A 249 18.87 -8.35 -14.27
N SER A 250 18.19 -7.45 -14.98
CA SER A 250 18.61 -6.99 -16.32
C SER A 250 19.93 -6.23 -16.31
N ARG A 251 20.33 -5.66 -15.17
CA ARG A 251 21.60 -4.97 -14.97
C ARG A 251 22.70 -5.88 -14.40
N GLY A 252 22.41 -7.17 -14.22
CA GLY A 252 23.39 -8.13 -13.67
C GLY A 252 23.74 -7.90 -12.20
N ILE A 253 22.95 -7.08 -11.46
CA ILE A 253 23.25 -6.73 -10.06
C ILE A 253 22.85 -7.86 -9.12
N ALA A 254 21.69 -8.49 -9.35
CA ALA A 254 21.21 -9.59 -8.53
C ALA A 254 20.40 -10.59 -9.36
N LYS A 255 20.42 -11.85 -8.94
CA LYS A 255 19.58 -12.92 -9.55
C LYS A 255 18.11 -12.76 -9.19
N THR A 256 17.83 -12.22 -8.02
CA THR A 256 16.48 -11.95 -7.50
C THR A 256 16.48 -10.72 -6.61
N TYR A 257 15.38 -9.99 -6.63
CA TYR A 257 15.12 -8.88 -5.71
C TYR A 257 14.55 -9.37 -4.38
N HIS A 258 13.90 -10.54 -4.36
CA HIS A 258 13.33 -11.12 -3.14
C HIS A 258 14.41 -11.57 -2.16
N ARG A 259 14.37 -11.02 -0.93
CA ARG A 259 15.30 -11.31 0.18
C ARG A 259 14.55 -11.25 1.49
N SER A 260 14.67 -12.30 2.30
CA SER A 260 14.01 -12.40 3.62
C SER A 260 14.98 -12.07 4.75
N LYS A 261 14.46 -11.47 5.81
CA LYS A 261 15.15 -11.40 7.10
C LYS A 261 15.19 -12.79 7.72
N SER A 262 16.26 -13.09 8.43
CA SER A 262 16.35 -14.34 9.20
C SER A 262 15.36 -14.33 10.37
N PRO A 263 14.91 -15.50 10.85
CA PRO A 263 14.03 -15.59 12.02
C PRO A 263 14.58 -14.84 13.24
N LYS A 264 15.87 -14.99 13.52
CA LYS A 264 16.55 -14.26 14.59
C LYS A 264 16.43 -12.74 14.41
N ARG A 265 16.71 -12.23 13.20
CA ARG A 265 16.61 -10.80 12.91
C ARG A 265 15.19 -10.27 13.11
N VAL A 266 14.17 -11.06 12.71
CA VAL A 266 12.77 -10.69 12.91
C VAL A 266 12.43 -10.58 14.39
N ILE A 267 12.82 -11.55 15.20
CA ILE A 267 12.56 -11.58 16.64
C ILE A 267 13.27 -10.43 17.36
N ASP A 268 14.56 -10.21 17.07
CA ASP A 268 15.33 -9.11 17.67
C ASP A 268 14.70 -7.72 17.35
N GLU A 269 14.24 -7.54 16.11
CA GLU A 269 13.57 -6.30 15.69
C GLU A 269 12.19 -6.15 16.34
N LEU A 270 11.44 -7.24 16.52
CA LEU A 270 10.16 -7.22 17.25
C LEU A 270 10.33 -6.84 18.70
N HIS A 271 11.33 -7.39 19.42
CA HIS A 271 11.67 -6.96 20.78
C HIS A 271 11.96 -5.45 20.81
N TYR A 272 12.81 -4.96 19.89
CA TYR A 272 13.10 -3.53 19.79
C TYR A 272 11.83 -2.68 19.57
N LEU A 273 10.90 -3.11 18.70
CA LEU A 273 9.66 -2.39 18.44
C LEU A 273 8.71 -2.38 19.66
N ILE A 274 8.66 -3.48 20.40
CA ILE A 274 7.88 -3.60 21.62
C ILE A 274 8.45 -2.72 22.72
N ASP A 275 9.74 -2.84 22.99
CA ASP A 275 10.40 -2.15 24.10
C ASP A 275 10.46 -0.65 23.88
N LYS A 276 10.82 -0.22 22.68
CA LYS A 276 11.01 1.20 22.37
C LYS A 276 9.73 1.95 22.07
N TYR A 277 8.78 1.31 21.38
CA TYR A 277 7.60 2.00 20.86
C TYR A 277 6.28 1.49 21.45
N GLY A 278 6.30 0.46 22.31
CA GLY A 278 5.12 -0.08 22.94
C GLY A 278 4.13 -0.72 21.97
N ALA A 279 4.63 -1.43 20.96
CA ALA A 279 3.77 -2.15 20.03
C ALA A 279 2.90 -3.16 20.77
N ASN A 280 1.59 -3.16 20.51
CA ASN A 280 0.67 -4.16 21.04
C ASN A 280 -0.02 -4.98 19.94
N TYR A 281 0.33 -4.68 18.69
CA TYR A 281 -0.10 -5.40 17.49
C TYR A 281 0.97 -5.25 16.40
N ILE A 282 1.25 -6.30 15.68
CA ILE A 282 2.23 -6.30 14.59
C ILE A 282 1.52 -6.39 13.25
N TYR A 283 1.95 -5.53 12.33
CA TYR A 283 1.56 -5.63 10.92
C TYR A 283 2.77 -6.16 10.14
N PHE A 284 2.74 -7.44 9.76
CA PHE A 284 3.80 -7.98 8.92
C PHE A 284 3.70 -7.39 7.52
N ASN A 285 4.59 -6.47 7.21
CA ASN A 285 4.72 -5.87 5.89
C ASN A 285 5.52 -6.83 4.99
N ALA A 286 4.79 -7.59 4.22
CA ALA A 286 5.30 -8.56 3.28
C ALA A 286 4.28 -8.74 2.15
N GLU A 287 4.72 -8.70 0.90
CA GLU A 287 3.84 -8.83 -0.29
C GLU A 287 3.14 -10.19 -0.30
N THR A 288 3.82 -11.21 0.19
CA THR A 288 3.28 -12.55 0.41
C THR A 288 3.99 -13.16 1.61
N PHE A 289 3.35 -13.18 2.77
CA PHE A 289 3.96 -13.62 4.04
C PHE A 289 4.69 -14.96 3.91
N PHE A 290 4.11 -15.93 3.20
CA PHE A 290 4.70 -17.25 3.00
C PHE A 290 5.71 -17.33 1.85
N ALA A 291 6.21 -16.22 1.35
CA ALA A 291 7.30 -16.22 0.38
C ALA A 291 8.66 -16.56 1.01
N MET A 292 8.77 -16.51 2.33
CA MET A 292 9.96 -16.97 3.05
C MET A 292 10.14 -18.49 2.93
N PRO A 293 11.38 -19.01 3.07
CA PRO A 293 11.62 -20.45 3.11
C PRO A 293 10.84 -21.13 4.23
N ASN A 294 10.28 -22.31 3.95
CA ASN A 294 9.43 -23.01 4.93
C ASN A 294 10.16 -23.34 6.24
N LYS A 295 11.47 -23.64 6.16
CA LYS A 295 12.33 -23.85 7.34
C LYS A 295 12.34 -22.62 8.24
N ASP A 296 12.54 -21.45 7.65
CA ASP A 296 12.61 -20.17 8.37
C ASP A 296 11.26 -19.80 8.98
N PHE A 297 10.16 -20.13 8.29
CA PHE A 297 8.81 -19.94 8.84
C PHE A 297 8.55 -20.82 10.07
N ILE A 298 8.94 -22.09 10.02
CA ILE A 298 8.78 -23.01 11.16
C ILE A 298 9.59 -22.52 12.38
N GLU A 299 10.83 -22.10 12.16
CA GLU A 299 11.70 -21.53 13.19
C GLU A 299 11.09 -20.23 13.77
N LEU A 300 10.66 -19.31 12.91
CA LEU A 300 10.00 -18.08 13.33
C LEU A 300 8.75 -18.38 14.15
N ALA A 301 7.92 -19.33 13.71
CA ALA A 301 6.69 -19.68 14.41
C ALA A 301 6.96 -20.24 15.82
N ASP A 302 8.00 -21.04 15.97
CA ASP A 302 8.37 -21.60 17.27
C ASP A 302 8.84 -20.50 18.24
N VAL A 303 9.77 -19.66 17.81
CA VAL A 303 10.31 -18.58 18.65
C VAL A 303 9.25 -17.49 18.93
N TYR A 304 8.52 -17.04 17.91
CA TYR A 304 7.46 -16.03 18.07
C TYR A 304 6.41 -16.46 19.10
N SER A 305 5.97 -17.72 19.04
CA SER A 305 4.95 -18.25 19.97
C SER A 305 5.42 -18.34 21.42
N LYS A 306 6.72 -18.32 21.68
CA LYS A 306 7.31 -18.36 23.02
C LYS A 306 7.60 -16.96 23.56
N GLU A 307 8.18 -16.10 22.72
CA GLU A 307 8.79 -14.84 23.14
C GLU A 307 7.94 -13.60 22.87
N ILE A 308 7.19 -13.55 21.74
CA ILE A 308 6.48 -12.34 21.30
C ILE A 308 4.99 -12.40 21.65
N ARG A 309 4.26 -13.37 21.12
CA ARG A 309 2.84 -13.65 21.36
C ARG A 309 1.87 -12.50 21.06
N LEU A 310 2.31 -11.36 20.51
CA LEU A 310 1.42 -10.28 20.11
C LEU A 310 0.50 -10.73 18.97
N PRO A 311 -0.75 -10.26 18.95
CA PRO A 311 -1.60 -10.47 17.78
C PRO A 311 -1.00 -9.76 16.57
N PHE A 312 -1.21 -10.33 15.39
CA PHE A 312 -0.69 -9.75 14.16
C PHE A 312 -1.58 -9.96 12.95
N TRP A 313 -1.36 -9.13 11.97
CA TRP A 313 -1.95 -9.18 10.64
C TRP A 313 -0.89 -9.60 9.61
N LEU A 314 -1.32 -10.34 8.60
CA LEU A 314 -0.51 -10.67 7.45
C LEU A 314 -1.34 -10.68 6.17
N GLN A 315 -0.65 -10.60 5.01
CA GLN A 315 -1.25 -10.87 3.71
C GLN A 315 -0.55 -12.03 3.00
N THR A 316 -1.32 -12.78 2.22
CA THR A 316 -0.77 -13.89 1.47
C THR A 316 -1.63 -14.24 0.25
N ARG A 317 -1.21 -15.26 -0.48
CA ARG A 317 -1.87 -15.77 -1.69
C ARG A 317 -2.55 -17.10 -1.39
N PRO A 318 -3.68 -17.44 -2.05
CA PRO A 318 -4.41 -18.69 -1.81
C PRO A 318 -3.52 -19.93 -1.89
N GLU A 319 -2.67 -20.03 -2.92
CA GLU A 319 -1.82 -21.20 -3.15
C GLU A 319 -0.73 -21.44 -2.09
N THR A 320 -0.54 -20.48 -1.21
CA THR A 320 0.42 -20.61 -0.10
C THR A 320 -0.21 -21.13 1.19
N ILE A 321 -1.54 -21.24 1.24
CA ILE A 321 -2.29 -21.64 2.42
C ILE A 321 -2.32 -23.17 2.50
N THR A 322 -1.84 -23.71 3.62
CA THR A 322 -1.89 -25.14 3.96
C THR A 322 -2.33 -25.30 5.41
N GLU A 323 -2.92 -26.45 5.75
CA GLU A 323 -3.35 -26.74 7.13
C GLU A 323 -2.20 -26.62 8.13
N GLU A 324 -0.99 -27.09 7.77
CA GLU A 324 0.19 -26.99 8.62
C GLU A 324 0.57 -25.53 8.90
N ARG A 325 0.64 -24.70 7.84
CA ARG A 325 0.96 -23.27 7.99
C ARG A 325 -0.07 -22.55 8.84
N ILE A 326 -1.35 -22.87 8.66
CA ILE A 326 -2.43 -22.25 9.44
C ILE A 326 -2.39 -22.69 10.90
N ARG A 327 -2.08 -23.96 11.17
CA ARG A 327 -1.85 -24.46 12.54
C ARG A 327 -0.72 -23.69 13.24
N LEU A 328 0.39 -23.45 12.53
CA LEU A 328 1.51 -22.67 13.06
C LEU A 328 1.14 -21.20 13.28
N LEU A 329 0.42 -20.56 12.35
CA LEU A 329 -0.06 -19.18 12.54
C LEU A 329 -0.97 -19.04 13.77
N LYS A 330 -1.85 -20.01 14.02
CA LYS A 330 -2.67 -20.02 15.25
C LYS A 330 -1.82 -20.08 16.50
N LYS A 331 -0.75 -20.91 16.50
CA LYS A 331 0.22 -20.98 17.61
C LYS A 331 0.93 -19.62 17.83
N MET A 332 1.19 -18.88 16.74
CA MET A 332 1.78 -17.53 16.79
C MET A 332 0.79 -16.44 17.23
N ASN A 333 -0.51 -16.72 17.38
CA ASN A 333 -1.56 -15.75 17.70
C ASN A 333 -1.95 -14.83 16.53
N VAL A 334 -2.05 -15.38 15.29
CA VAL A 334 -2.56 -14.61 14.15
C VAL A 334 -3.98 -14.10 14.43
N SER A 335 -4.21 -12.83 14.10
CA SER A 335 -5.49 -12.17 14.37
C SER A 335 -6.35 -12.01 13.12
N ASN A 336 -5.73 -11.74 11.98
CA ASN A 336 -6.43 -11.59 10.69
C ASN A 336 -5.48 -11.92 9.53
N ILE A 337 -6.04 -12.50 8.48
CA ILE A 337 -5.31 -12.86 7.27
C ILE A 337 -5.96 -12.18 6.07
N ASN A 338 -5.18 -11.42 5.29
CA ASN A 338 -5.61 -10.92 4.00
C ASN A 338 -5.21 -11.89 2.89
N VAL A 339 -6.17 -12.23 2.04
CA VAL A 339 -5.95 -13.13 0.90
C VAL A 339 -6.28 -12.40 -0.38
N GLY A 340 -5.27 -12.22 -1.24
CA GLY A 340 -5.46 -11.62 -2.56
C GLY A 340 -5.96 -12.65 -3.55
N ILE A 341 -7.23 -12.63 -3.92
CA ILE A 341 -7.78 -13.44 -5.04
C ILE A 341 -7.78 -12.65 -6.34
N GLU A 342 -7.92 -11.34 -6.24
CA GLU A 342 -7.87 -10.27 -7.24
C GLU A 342 -8.99 -10.37 -8.27
N HIS A 343 -9.19 -11.50 -8.93
CA HIS A 343 -10.14 -11.65 -10.03
C HIS A 343 -10.75 -13.06 -10.07
N GLY A 344 -12.04 -13.16 -10.41
CA GLY A 344 -12.79 -14.42 -10.40
C GLY A 344 -12.71 -15.28 -11.68
N ASN A 345 -12.41 -14.67 -12.82
CA ASN A 345 -12.28 -15.43 -14.07
C ASN A 345 -10.87 -16.06 -14.18
N GLU A 346 -10.80 -17.39 -14.23
CA GLU A 346 -9.53 -18.13 -14.24
C GLU A 346 -8.67 -17.84 -15.47
N LYS A 347 -9.29 -17.77 -16.64
CA LYS A 347 -8.59 -17.49 -17.91
C LYS A 347 -7.99 -16.09 -17.87
N TYR A 348 -8.81 -15.10 -17.51
CA TYR A 348 -8.36 -13.71 -17.39
C TYR A 348 -7.24 -13.59 -16.34
N ARG A 349 -7.41 -14.18 -15.17
CA ARG A 349 -6.41 -14.19 -14.09
C ARG A 349 -5.07 -14.80 -14.53
N LYS A 350 -5.11 -15.91 -15.28
CA LYS A 350 -3.92 -16.58 -15.82
C LYS A 350 -3.26 -15.75 -16.94
N GLU A 351 -4.03 -15.28 -17.90
CA GLU A 351 -3.51 -14.69 -19.14
C GLU A 351 -3.09 -13.22 -18.92
N TYR A 352 -3.91 -12.42 -18.24
CA TYR A 352 -3.66 -10.99 -18.00
C TYR A 352 -2.89 -10.74 -16.71
N LEU A 353 -3.32 -11.31 -15.61
CA LEU A 353 -2.73 -11.01 -14.30
C LEU A 353 -1.51 -11.87 -13.96
N LYS A 354 -1.22 -12.89 -14.77
CA LYS A 354 -0.12 -13.86 -14.53
C LYS A 354 -0.24 -14.57 -13.17
N ARG A 355 -1.48 -14.92 -12.81
CA ARG A 355 -1.83 -15.66 -11.58
C ARG A 355 -2.60 -16.93 -11.98
N ALA A 356 -1.90 -18.06 -12.08
CA ALA A 356 -2.40 -19.30 -12.68
C ALA A 356 -3.03 -20.28 -11.67
N MET A 357 -3.76 -19.77 -10.66
CA MET A 357 -4.51 -20.61 -9.72
C MET A 357 -5.96 -20.84 -10.19
N SER A 358 -6.52 -22.02 -9.92
CA SER A 358 -7.93 -22.31 -10.19
C SER A 358 -8.85 -21.70 -9.12
N ASN A 359 -10.14 -21.52 -9.45
CA ASN A 359 -11.14 -21.09 -8.46
C ASN A 359 -11.32 -22.17 -7.38
N GLN A 360 -11.23 -23.45 -7.74
CA GLN A 360 -11.30 -24.53 -6.76
C GLN A 360 -10.18 -24.42 -5.73
N LEU A 361 -8.93 -24.17 -6.15
CA LEU A 361 -7.81 -23.95 -5.23
C LEU A 361 -8.09 -22.78 -4.28
N ILE A 362 -8.66 -21.68 -4.78
CA ILE A 362 -9.02 -20.52 -3.96
C ILE A 362 -10.07 -20.92 -2.92
N ILE A 363 -11.14 -21.62 -3.33
CA ILE A 363 -12.20 -22.07 -2.44
C ILE A 363 -11.65 -22.99 -1.36
N ASP A 364 -10.82 -23.97 -1.73
CA ASP A 364 -10.22 -24.92 -0.79
C ASP A 364 -9.31 -24.21 0.22
N ALA A 365 -8.48 -23.27 -0.23
CA ALA A 365 -7.63 -22.47 0.64
C ALA A 365 -8.44 -21.66 1.65
N LEU A 366 -9.52 -21.00 1.22
CA LEU A 366 -10.39 -20.23 2.10
C LEU A 366 -11.17 -21.13 3.08
N LYS A 367 -11.52 -22.37 2.66
CA LYS A 367 -12.13 -23.38 3.53
C LYS A 367 -11.19 -23.82 4.66
N ILE A 368 -9.88 -23.96 4.40
CA ILE A 368 -8.89 -24.23 5.45
C ILE A 368 -8.91 -23.13 6.51
N LEU A 369 -8.98 -21.86 6.10
CA LEU A 369 -9.05 -20.73 7.03
C LEU A 369 -10.37 -20.70 7.82
N ASP A 370 -11.50 -20.99 7.18
CA ASP A 370 -12.79 -21.08 7.84
C ASP A 370 -12.85 -22.22 8.87
N ASN A 371 -12.37 -23.41 8.51
CA ASN A 371 -12.27 -24.55 9.45
C ASN A 371 -11.38 -24.24 10.66
N ALA A 372 -10.39 -23.36 10.49
CA ALA A 372 -9.53 -22.87 11.57
C ALA A 372 -10.19 -21.76 12.40
N ASN A 373 -11.38 -21.28 12.05
CA ASN A 373 -12.07 -20.13 12.64
C ASN A 373 -11.25 -18.85 12.63
N LEU A 374 -10.48 -18.60 11.55
CA LEU A 374 -9.69 -17.40 11.41
C LEU A 374 -10.46 -16.34 10.60
N PRO A 375 -10.47 -15.07 11.06
CA PRO A 375 -11.02 -13.98 10.28
C PRO A 375 -10.20 -13.75 8.99
N VAL A 376 -10.89 -13.69 7.86
CA VAL A 376 -10.27 -13.50 6.55
C VAL A 376 -10.80 -12.23 5.89
N THR A 377 -9.89 -11.41 5.42
CA THR A 377 -10.19 -10.33 4.48
C THR A 377 -9.80 -10.77 3.07
N VAL A 378 -10.71 -10.64 2.12
CA VAL A 378 -10.46 -10.98 0.71
C VAL A 378 -10.27 -9.71 -0.09
N ASN A 379 -9.17 -9.64 -0.85
CA ASN A 379 -8.89 -8.51 -1.74
C ASN A 379 -9.22 -8.88 -3.18
N ASN A 380 -9.90 -7.94 -3.85
CA ASN A 380 -10.26 -8.00 -5.26
C ASN A 380 -9.87 -6.70 -5.93
N ILE A 381 -9.56 -6.77 -7.22
CA ILE A 381 -9.26 -5.62 -8.06
C ILE A 381 -10.15 -5.72 -9.31
N MET A 382 -10.71 -4.60 -9.74
CA MET A 382 -11.53 -4.48 -10.94
C MET A 382 -11.11 -3.26 -11.76
N GLY A 383 -11.55 -3.20 -13.02
CA GLY A 383 -11.16 -2.12 -13.93
C GLY A 383 -9.82 -2.36 -14.61
N PHE A 384 -9.43 -3.61 -14.75
CA PHE A 384 -8.26 -4.01 -15.53
C PHE A 384 -8.46 -3.78 -17.05
N PRO A 385 -7.39 -3.70 -17.86
CA PRO A 385 -7.49 -3.59 -19.31
C PRO A 385 -8.37 -4.69 -19.91
N ASP A 386 -9.31 -4.30 -20.79
CA ASP A 386 -10.26 -5.18 -21.47
C ASP A 386 -11.24 -5.94 -20.56
N GLU A 387 -11.29 -5.62 -19.29
CA GLU A 387 -12.27 -6.21 -18.38
C GLU A 387 -13.68 -5.73 -18.73
N THR A 388 -14.64 -6.64 -18.71
CA THR A 388 -16.05 -6.35 -18.94
C THR A 388 -16.85 -6.50 -17.64
N ARG A 389 -18.10 -6.03 -17.67
CA ARG A 389 -19.03 -6.23 -16.56
C ARG A 389 -19.18 -7.71 -16.17
N GLU A 390 -19.26 -8.60 -17.16
CA GLU A 390 -19.41 -10.04 -16.95
C GLU A 390 -18.19 -10.63 -16.22
N LEU A 391 -16.98 -10.19 -16.58
CA LEU A 391 -15.74 -10.59 -15.90
C LEU A 391 -15.70 -10.10 -14.45
N ILE A 392 -16.22 -8.91 -14.16
CA ILE A 392 -16.38 -8.41 -12.79
C ILE A 392 -17.39 -9.28 -12.03
N PHE A 393 -18.48 -9.70 -12.68
CA PHE A 393 -19.45 -10.61 -12.07
C PHE A 393 -18.87 -12.01 -11.79
N ASP A 394 -17.91 -12.49 -12.57
CA ASP A 394 -17.16 -13.70 -12.21
C ASP A 394 -16.42 -13.52 -10.87
N THR A 395 -15.87 -12.33 -10.63
CA THR A 395 -15.23 -11.99 -9.36
C THR A 395 -16.23 -11.92 -8.22
N ILE A 396 -17.39 -11.30 -8.43
CA ILE A 396 -18.51 -11.27 -7.48
C ILE A 396 -18.96 -12.69 -7.16
N ASN A 397 -19.17 -13.53 -8.17
CA ASN A 397 -19.62 -14.92 -8.00
C ASN A 397 -18.61 -15.77 -7.22
N LEU A 398 -17.31 -15.60 -7.45
CA LEU A 398 -16.29 -16.27 -6.64
C LEU A 398 -16.36 -15.81 -5.16
N ASN A 399 -16.56 -14.50 -4.90
CA ASN A 399 -16.75 -14.01 -3.54
C ASN A 399 -18.03 -14.52 -2.86
N ARG A 400 -19.05 -14.89 -3.64
CA ARG A 400 -20.27 -15.54 -3.13
C ARG A 400 -20.07 -16.99 -2.71
N SER A 401 -19.08 -17.68 -3.29
CA SER A 401 -18.77 -19.09 -3.01
C SER A 401 -17.76 -19.29 -1.86
N ILE A 402 -17.29 -18.20 -1.24
CA ILE A 402 -16.32 -18.24 -0.14
C ILE A 402 -16.82 -17.51 1.08
N LYS A 403 -16.41 -17.98 2.28
CA LYS A 403 -16.66 -17.29 3.52
C LYS A 403 -15.55 -16.26 3.81
N SER A 404 -15.94 -15.04 4.07
CA SER A 404 -15.02 -13.95 4.38
C SER A 404 -15.63 -13.00 5.41
N ALA A 405 -14.79 -12.50 6.34
CA ALA A 405 -15.19 -11.51 7.33
C ALA A 405 -15.29 -10.11 6.72
N THR A 406 -14.47 -9.82 5.72
CA THR A 406 -14.43 -8.54 5.00
C THR A 406 -14.07 -8.78 3.54
N ILE A 407 -14.67 -8.03 2.64
CA ILE A 407 -14.36 -8.02 1.21
C ILE A 407 -13.90 -6.61 0.85
N ASN A 408 -12.70 -6.50 0.27
CA ASN A 408 -12.22 -5.29 -0.36
C ASN A 408 -12.35 -5.40 -1.88
N ALA A 409 -12.75 -4.32 -2.53
CA ALA A 409 -12.82 -4.18 -3.97
C ALA A 409 -12.17 -2.86 -4.37
N TYR A 410 -10.99 -2.95 -4.98
CA TYR A 410 -10.19 -1.81 -5.42
C TYR A 410 -10.33 -1.61 -6.92
N LEU A 411 -10.20 -0.37 -7.37
CA LEU A 411 -10.04 -0.08 -8.79
C LEU A 411 -8.55 -0.23 -9.17
N TYR A 412 -8.31 -0.83 -10.32
CA TYR A 412 -6.96 -0.97 -10.85
C TYR A 412 -6.38 0.42 -11.17
N ASN A 413 -5.21 0.69 -10.61
CA ASN A 413 -4.41 1.87 -10.94
C ASN A 413 -3.14 1.41 -11.67
N PRO A 414 -2.89 1.91 -12.89
CA PRO A 414 -1.72 1.51 -13.69
C PRO A 414 -0.46 2.19 -13.16
N TYR A 415 0.43 1.45 -12.52
CA TYR A 415 1.69 1.97 -12.02
C TYR A 415 2.79 1.86 -13.09
N PRO A 416 3.53 2.96 -13.38
CA PRO A 416 4.66 2.95 -14.30
C PRO A 416 5.67 1.83 -13.96
N GLY A 417 6.20 1.19 -15.00
CA GLY A 417 7.11 0.05 -14.87
C GLY A 417 6.42 -1.32 -14.77
N THR A 418 5.12 -1.41 -14.47
CA THR A 418 4.40 -2.69 -14.45
C THR A 418 4.03 -3.17 -15.84
N ALA A 419 3.91 -4.49 -16.00
CA ALA A 419 3.55 -5.07 -17.31
C ALA A 419 2.16 -4.61 -17.79
N LEU A 420 1.19 -4.49 -16.89
CA LEU A 420 -0.15 -3.99 -17.26
C LEU A 420 -0.18 -2.49 -17.53
N TYR A 421 0.68 -1.68 -16.94
CA TYR A 421 0.85 -0.28 -17.34
C TYR A 421 1.23 -0.18 -18.83
N GLU A 422 2.18 -1.01 -19.26
CA GLU A 422 2.60 -1.06 -20.66
C GLU A 422 1.49 -1.52 -21.62
N VAL A 423 0.62 -2.42 -21.15
CA VAL A 423 -0.60 -2.80 -21.90
C VAL A 423 -1.53 -1.60 -22.04
N CYS A 424 -1.82 -0.88 -20.93
CA CYS A 424 -2.66 0.32 -20.96
C CYS A 424 -2.09 1.40 -21.88
N ARG A 425 -0.77 1.65 -21.79
CA ARG A 425 -0.07 2.63 -22.64
C ARG A 425 -0.19 2.29 -24.11
N LYS A 426 0.11 1.03 -24.51
CA LYS A 426 0.06 0.55 -25.91
C LYS A 426 -1.35 0.59 -26.49
N LYS A 427 -2.36 0.33 -25.68
CA LYS A 427 -3.79 0.35 -26.08
C LYS A 427 -4.40 1.75 -26.03
N GLY A 428 -3.68 2.76 -25.55
CA GLY A 428 -4.21 4.13 -25.43
C GLY A 428 -5.27 4.29 -24.35
N TYR A 429 -5.22 3.46 -23.29
CA TYR A 429 -6.17 3.54 -22.18
C TYR A 429 -5.77 4.52 -21.09
N LEU A 430 -4.50 4.96 -21.09
CA LEU A 430 -4.04 6.03 -20.19
C LEU A 430 -4.63 7.38 -20.62
N PRO A 431 -4.85 8.31 -19.69
CA PRO A 431 -5.28 9.67 -20.04
C PRO A 431 -4.26 10.33 -20.99
N LYS A 432 -4.77 11.12 -21.92
CA LYS A 432 -3.95 11.95 -22.81
C LYS A 432 -3.63 13.28 -22.14
N GLU A 433 -2.58 13.95 -22.62
CA GLU A 433 -2.26 15.31 -22.22
C GLU A 433 -3.48 16.23 -22.54
N GLY A 434 -4.03 16.88 -21.52
CA GLY A 434 -5.24 17.70 -21.64
C GLY A 434 -6.56 16.98 -21.32
N ASP A 435 -6.58 15.65 -21.19
CA ASP A 435 -7.71 14.96 -20.56
C ASP A 435 -7.82 15.46 -19.12
N GLU A 436 -9.00 15.88 -18.70
CA GLU A 436 -9.23 16.23 -17.29
C GLU A 436 -8.72 15.09 -16.41
N LYS A 437 -7.84 15.45 -15.47
CA LYS A 437 -7.27 14.50 -14.49
C LYS A 437 -8.41 14.00 -13.62
N ALA A 438 -9.11 13.02 -14.09
CA ALA A 438 -10.14 12.29 -13.42
C ALA A 438 -11.53 12.95 -13.33
N ILE A 439 -12.39 12.28 -13.81
CA ILE A 439 -13.47 11.75 -13.01
C ILE A 439 -14.31 12.83 -12.37
N ASP A 440 -15.25 13.20 -13.11
CA ASP A 440 -16.55 13.61 -12.59
C ASP A 440 -17.12 12.40 -11.81
N THR A 441 -16.76 12.30 -10.56
CA THR A 441 -17.46 11.46 -9.63
C THR A 441 -18.09 12.39 -8.61
N HIS A 442 -19.39 12.35 -8.47
CA HIS A 442 -20.13 12.89 -7.33
C HIS A 442 -19.64 12.34 -5.97
N LEU A 443 -18.70 11.38 -5.99
CA LEU A 443 -17.88 10.93 -4.88
C LEU A 443 -16.73 11.93 -4.72
N SER A 444 -16.62 12.56 -3.59
CA SER A 444 -15.76 13.68 -3.23
C SER A 444 -14.42 13.76 -3.99
N THR A 445 -14.06 14.93 -4.45
CA THR A 445 -12.87 15.24 -5.27
C THR A 445 -11.52 14.85 -4.64
N GLU A 446 -11.52 14.42 -3.38
CA GLU A 446 -10.33 14.05 -2.59
C GLU A 446 -10.28 12.56 -2.22
N ALA A 447 -11.16 11.71 -2.79
CA ALA A 447 -11.12 10.28 -2.53
C ALA A 447 -9.78 9.68 -2.97
N PHE A 448 -9.28 8.78 -2.14
CA PHE A 448 -8.02 8.06 -2.34
C PHE A 448 -7.95 7.38 -3.72
N PRO A 449 -6.77 7.31 -4.39
CA PRO A 449 -6.64 6.80 -5.77
C PRO A 449 -7.25 5.42 -6.03
N TYR A 450 -7.23 4.54 -5.04
CA TYR A 450 -7.81 3.17 -5.16
C TYR A 450 -9.34 3.12 -5.35
N PHE A 451 -9.99 4.26 -5.28
CA PHE A 451 -11.44 4.40 -5.47
C PHE A 451 -11.78 5.25 -6.69
N LYS A 452 -10.78 5.54 -7.52
CA LYS A 452 -10.92 6.24 -8.80
C LYS A 452 -10.16 5.47 -9.86
N THR A 453 -10.65 5.50 -11.10
CA THR A 453 -9.87 5.01 -12.23
C THR A 453 -9.49 6.15 -13.15
N ILE A 454 -8.22 6.23 -13.52
CA ILE A 454 -7.75 7.15 -14.55
C ILE A 454 -7.93 6.58 -15.96
N LEU A 455 -8.19 5.26 -16.06
CA LEU A 455 -8.23 4.57 -17.34
C LEU A 455 -9.47 4.89 -18.15
N ASN A 456 -9.28 5.06 -19.46
CA ASN A 456 -10.34 5.16 -20.47
C ASN A 456 -10.53 3.78 -21.11
N LEU A 457 -11.28 2.89 -20.44
CA LEU A 457 -11.55 1.54 -20.93
C LEU A 457 -12.68 1.53 -21.95
N PRO A 458 -12.54 0.87 -23.10
CA PRO A 458 -13.61 0.78 -24.11
C PRO A 458 -14.72 -0.20 -23.73
N THR A 459 -14.46 -1.09 -22.76
CA THR A 459 -15.35 -2.20 -22.38
C THR A 459 -16.30 -1.86 -21.25
N ILE A 460 -16.00 -0.84 -20.46
CA ILE A 460 -16.82 -0.41 -19.32
C ILE A 460 -16.58 1.08 -19.04
N SER A 461 -17.63 1.82 -18.78
CA SER A 461 -17.50 3.25 -18.44
C SER A 461 -16.98 3.44 -17.01
N LYS A 462 -16.35 4.61 -16.76
CA LYS A 462 -15.90 4.99 -15.42
C LYS A 462 -17.03 5.00 -14.40
N SER A 463 -18.18 5.56 -14.78
CA SER A 463 -19.38 5.63 -13.95
C SER A 463 -19.88 4.22 -13.58
N GLU A 464 -19.98 3.32 -14.55
CA GLU A 464 -20.41 1.94 -14.29
C GLU A 464 -19.41 1.21 -13.40
N LEU A 465 -18.12 1.38 -13.62
CA LEU A 465 -17.07 0.75 -12.81
C LEU A 465 -17.10 1.23 -11.35
N CYS A 466 -17.28 2.55 -11.13
CA CYS A 466 -17.45 3.12 -9.79
C CYS A 466 -18.75 2.64 -9.12
N GLY A 467 -19.84 2.51 -9.89
CA GLY A 467 -21.11 1.95 -9.40
C GLY A 467 -20.98 0.49 -8.95
N LEU A 468 -20.25 -0.32 -9.73
CA LEU A 468 -19.94 -1.70 -9.36
C LEU A 468 -19.05 -1.77 -8.11
N GLN A 469 -18.07 -0.87 -7.97
CA GLN A 469 -17.27 -0.79 -6.76
C GLN A 469 -18.12 -0.43 -5.53
N LYS A 470 -18.99 0.59 -5.66
CA LYS A 470 -19.94 1.01 -4.61
C LYS A 470 -20.78 -0.17 -4.13
N THR A 471 -21.23 -1.03 -5.03
CA THR A 471 -22.18 -2.10 -4.75
C THR A 471 -21.55 -3.50 -4.65
N PHE A 472 -20.24 -3.64 -4.81
CA PHE A 472 -19.55 -4.94 -4.87
C PHE A 472 -19.86 -5.86 -3.68
N VAL A 473 -19.81 -5.31 -2.46
CA VAL A 473 -20.11 -6.06 -1.23
C VAL A 473 -21.58 -6.49 -1.19
N LEU A 474 -22.49 -5.61 -1.63
CA LEU A 474 -23.91 -5.92 -1.70
C LEU A 474 -24.20 -7.06 -2.67
N TYR A 475 -23.63 -7.03 -3.89
CA TYR A 475 -23.74 -8.15 -4.84
C TYR A 475 -23.13 -9.44 -4.29
N SER A 476 -22.04 -9.34 -3.57
CA SER A 476 -21.35 -10.50 -3.01
C SER A 476 -22.10 -11.15 -1.84
N LYS A 477 -22.89 -10.40 -1.09
CA LYS A 477 -23.47 -10.86 0.19
C LYS A 477 -25.00 -10.90 0.23
N LEU A 478 -25.70 -10.13 -0.61
CA LEU A 478 -27.16 -10.14 -0.64
C LEU A 478 -27.72 -11.21 -1.60
N PRO A 479 -28.98 -11.64 -1.41
CA PRO A 479 -29.64 -12.60 -2.28
C PRO A 479 -29.75 -12.12 -3.74
N ARG A 480 -29.76 -13.05 -4.70
CA ARG A 480 -29.86 -12.71 -6.13
C ARG A 480 -31.15 -11.99 -6.51
N ASN A 481 -32.24 -12.17 -5.75
CA ASN A 481 -33.50 -11.43 -5.95
C ASN A 481 -33.37 -9.91 -5.67
N GLU A 482 -32.30 -9.48 -4.96
CA GLU A 482 -31.98 -8.07 -4.76
C GLU A 482 -31.17 -7.45 -5.93
N PHE A 483 -30.68 -8.23 -6.88
CA PHE A 483 -29.78 -7.74 -7.93
C PHE A 483 -30.39 -6.61 -8.77
N LYS A 484 -31.69 -6.64 -9.03
CA LYS A 484 -32.37 -5.53 -9.72
C LYS A 484 -32.30 -4.21 -8.93
N ARG A 485 -32.46 -4.28 -7.62
CA ARG A 485 -32.35 -3.13 -6.72
C ARG A 485 -30.91 -2.66 -6.55
N ILE A 486 -29.96 -3.62 -6.47
CA ILE A 486 -28.52 -3.30 -6.41
C ILE A 486 -28.10 -2.61 -7.71
N LYS A 487 -28.68 -2.97 -8.87
CA LYS A 487 -28.41 -2.27 -10.14
C LYS A 487 -28.87 -0.81 -10.13
N ILE A 488 -29.96 -0.47 -9.43
CA ILE A 488 -30.37 0.92 -9.20
C ILE A 488 -29.34 1.62 -8.30
N ALA A 489 -28.92 0.96 -7.22
CA ALA A 489 -27.93 1.49 -6.28
C ALA A 489 -26.54 1.75 -6.89
N GLU A 490 -26.22 1.20 -8.09
CA GLU A 490 -25.01 1.53 -8.83
C GLU A 490 -24.99 2.97 -9.35
N GLN A 491 -26.15 3.59 -9.53
CA GLN A 491 -26.28 4.94 -10.07
C GLN A 491 -25.73 5.97 -9.07
N HIS A 492 -25.25 7.08 -9.61
CA HIS A 492 -24.64 8.17 -8.85
C HIS A 492 -25.59 9.37 -8.80
N ASP A 493 -26.86 9.09 -8.51
CA ASP A 493 -27.94 10.05 -8.34
C ASP A 493 -28.68 9.79 -7.03
N GLU A 494 -29.67 10.62 -6.72
CA GLU A 494 -30.45 10.55 -5.47
C GLU A 494 -31.15 9.20 -5.32
N GLU A 495 -31.77 8.65 -6.39
CA GLU A 495 -32.44 7.36 -6.37
C GLU A 495 -31.45 6.21 -6.08
N GLY A 496 -30.28 6.26 -6.73
CA GLY A 496 -29.20 5.29 -6.51
C GLY A 496 -28.63 5.34 -5.09
N ASP A 497 -28.48 6.52 -4.52
CA ASP A 497 -27.97 6.69 -3.15
C ASP A 497 -29.01 6.23 -2.11
N GLU A 498 -30.28 6.58 -2.25
CA GLU A 498 -31.37 6.08 -1.38
C GLU A 498 -31.48 4.56 -1.43
N MET A 499 -31.40 3.97 -2.63
CA MET A 499 -31.43 2.52 -2.80
C MET A 499 -30.21 1.85 -2.15
N PHE A 500 -29.02 2.44 -2.28
CA PHE A 500 -27.79 1.96 -1.65
C PHE A 500 -27.92 1.96 -0.11
N ASP A 501 -28.46 3.03 0.47
CA ASP A 501 -28.64 3.15 1.91
C ASP A 501 -29.66 2.11 2.45
N LEU A 502 -30.75 1.90 1.72
CA LEU A 502 -31.74 0.88 2.04
C LEU A 502 -31.14 -0.53 2.04
N LEU A 503 -30.38 -0.88 0.99
CA LEU A 503 -29.71 -2.17 0.86
C LEU A 503 -28.58 -2.32 1.87
N SER A 504 -27.87 -1.26 2.22
CA SER A 504 -26.86 -1.22 3.26
C SER A 504 -27.43 -1.53 4.65
N LYS A 505 -28.63 -1.03 4.96
CA LYS A 505 -29.34 -1.38 6.18
C LYS A 505 -29.70 -2.87 6.21
N LYS A 506 -30.25 -3.39 5.11
CA LYS A 506 -30.55 -4.82 4.96
C LYS A 506 -29.30 -5.69 5.12
N TYR A 507 -28.18 -5.30 4.52
CA TYR A 507 -26.91 -5.99 4.65
C TYR A 507 -26.44 -6.05 6.13
N LYS A 508 -26.53 -4.94 6.86
CA LYS A 508 -26.20 -4.90 8.31
C LYS A 508 -27.08 -5.83 9.13
N ASP A 509 -28.37 -5.89 8.84
CA ASP A 509 -29.30 -6.79 9.53
C ASP A 509 -29.01 -8.26 9.25
N VAL A 510 -28.62 -8.58 8.02
CA VAL A 510 -28.18 -9.93 7.62
C VAL A 510 -26.91 -10.35 8.36
N ILE A 511 -25.88 -9.50 8.41
CA ILE A 511 -24.63 -9.80 9.12
C ILE A 511 -24.84 -9.95 10.63
N GLN A 512 -25.76 -9.17 11.21
CA GLN A 512 -26.09 -9.24 12.63
C GLN A 512 -27.00 -10.44 12.98
N GLY A 513 -27.37 -11.26 11.99
CA GLY A 513 -28.27 -12.40 12.19
C GLY A 513 -29.72 -12.03 12.50
N LYS A 514 -30.10 -10.75 12.33
CA LYS A 514 -31.47 -10.27 12.56
C LYS A 514 -32.46 -10.71 11.47
N VAL A 515 -31.94 -10.99 10.28
CA VAL A 515 -32.70 -11.50 9.14
C VAL A 515 -32.08 -12.80 8.70
N GLN A 516 -32.88 -13.87 8.63
CA GLN A 516 -32.42 -15.13 8.07
C GLN A 516 -32.27 -15.00 6.55
N LEU A 517 -31.10 -15.40 6.05
CA LEU A 517 -30.88 -15.51 4.60
C LEU A 517 -31.73 -16.67 4.04
N PRO A 518 -32.30 -16.53 2.83
CA PRO A 518 -32.88 -17.66 2.11
C PRO A 518 -31.90 -18.83 1.99
N TYR A 519 -32.43 -20.06 1.95
CA TYR A 519 -31.65 -21.31 1.94
C TYR A 519 -30.51 -21.33 0.88
N GLU A 520 -30.75 -20.73 -0.29
CA GLU A 520 -29.78 -20.61 -1.38
C GLU A 520 -28.47 -19.90 -0.99
N ILE A 521 -28.51 -19.03 0.02
CA ILE A 521 -27.32 -18.30 0.49
C ILE A 521 -26.61 -19.06 1.60
N LYS A 522 -27.31 -19.88 2.37
CA LYS A 522 -26.66 -20.79 3.33
C LYS A 522 -25.72 -21.76 2.60
N GLU A 523 -26.13 -22.24 1.42
CA GLU A 523 -25.32 -23.12 0.57
C GLU A 523 -24.08 -22.40 0.02
N TYR A 524 -24.20 -21.13 -0.42
CA TYR A 524 -23.10 -20.31 -0.91
C TYR A 524 -22.21 -19.75 0.19
N LEU A 525 -22.69 -19.61 1.42
CA LEU A 525 -21.88 -19.16 2.55
C LEU A 525 -21.12 -20.30 3.25
N GLY A 526 -21.15 -21.51 2.70
CA GLY A 526 -20.46 -22.67 3.26
C GLY A 526 -21.03 -23.15 4.58
N ALA A 527 -22.32 -22.88 4.86
CA ALA A 527 -23.04 -23.52 5.93
C ALA A 527 -23.51 -24.92 5.43
N SER A 528 -22.58 -25.82 5.23
CA SER A 528 -22.87 -27.26 5.28
C SER A 528 -22.99 -27.66 6.75
N HIS A 529 -24.03 -28.41 7.03
CA HIS A 529 -24.38 -29.00 8.33
C HIS A 529 -23.21 -29.61 9.08
#